data_07318ed16dc0cd3a73b56213d7b36a62
#
_entry.id   07318ed16dc0cd3a73b56213d7b36a62
#
_cell.length_a   1.000
_cell.length_b   1.000
_cell.length_c   1.000
_cell.angle_alpha   90.00
_cell.angle_beta   90.00
_cell.angle_gamma   90.00
#
_symmetry.space_group_name_H-M   'P 1'
#
loop_
_entity.id
_entity.type
_entity.pdbx_description
1 polymer ?
#
loop_
_entity_poly.entity_id
_entity_poly.type
_entity_poly.pdbx_seq_one_letter_code
_entity_poly.pdbx_strand_id
1 'polypeptide(L)'
;MNAIRRDEDVLDNLHSVYVDQWDWEKIIETGDRNLDYLKSTVMDIVAAVCDTQRTMRAIYPQLQVLPELERQVTFVTAQELEDRYPDLTPKEREHASCASTTRRSSSASAARCAPASRTTPLAGL
;
A
#
# COMPACT_ATOMS: atom_id res chain seq x y z
N MET A 1 -1.66 6.16 15.89
CA MET A 1 -1.09 7.53 16.01
C MET A 1 -2.02 8.49 15.28
N ASN A 2 -2.23 9.70 15.82
CA ASN A 2 -3.09 10.72 15.24
C ASN A 2 -2.21 11.86 14.73
N ALA A 3 -2.44 12.33 13.52
CA ALA A 3 -1.65 13.38 12.92
C ALA A 3 -2.53 14.48 12.30
N ILE A 4 -2.04 15.71 12.35
CA ILE A 4 -2.62 16.84 11.61
C ILE A 4 -1.67 17.15 10.45
N ARG A 5 -2.20 17.07 9.23
CA ARG A 5 -1.46 17.37 7.99
C ARG A 5 -1.68 18.83 7.63
N ARG A 6 -0.63 19.65 7.75
CA ARG A 6 -0.71 21.09 7.51
C ARG A 6 -0.62 21.47 6.03
N ASP A 7 0.04 20.64 5.24
CA ASP A 7 0.37 20.93 3.84
C ASP A 7 -0.53 20.15 2.87
N GLU A 8 -1.75 19.82 3.30
CA GLU A 8 -2.72 19.20 2.40
C GLU A 8 -3.39 20.28 1.56
N ASP A 9 -2.97 20.42 0.30
CA ASP A 9 -3.49 21.44 -0.62
C ASP A 9 -4.89 21.11 -1.14
N VAL A 10 -5.25 19.82 -1.15
CA VAL A 10 -6.54 19.35 -1.65
C VAL A 10 -7.19 18.44 -0.63
N LEU A 11 -8.35 18.85 -0.11
CA LEU A 11 -9.19 18.04 0.74
C LEU A 11 -10.27 17.38 -0.10
N ASP A 12 -10.34 16.05 -0.04
CA ASP A 12 -11.32 15.24 -0.74
C ASP A 12 -11.76 14.03 0.12
N ASN A 13 -12.43 13.06 -0.46
CA ASN A 13 -12.87 11.86 0.26
C ASN A 13 -11.72 10.96 0.76
N LEU A 14 -10.49 11.18 0.28
CA LEU A 14 -9.30 10.40 0.63
C LEU A 14 -8.28 11.19 1.44
N HIS A 15 -8.29 12.51 1.32
CA HIS A 15 -7.31 13.40 1.93
C HIS A 15 -7.98 14.28 2.98
N SER A 16 -7.58 14.13 4.22
CA SER A 16 -8.10 14.87 5.37
C SER A 16 -6.97 15.58 6.11
N VAL A 17 -7.29 16.74 6.68
CA VAL A 17 -6.37 17.46 7.58
C VAL A 17 -6.04 16.62 8.82
N TYR A 18 -7.03 15.89 9.33
CA TYR A 18 -6.85 15.00 10.48
C TYR A 18 -6.85 13.55 9.99
N VAL A 19 -5.85 12.78 10.40
CA VAL A 19 -5.72 11.36 10.06
C VAL A 19 -5.40 10.52 11.28
N ASP A 20 -6.09 9.40 11.40
CA ASP A 20 -5.72 8.32 12.30
C ASP A 20 -4.85 7.30 11.53
N GLN A 21 -3.65 7.06 12.04
CA GLN A 21 -2.70 6.17 11.37
C GLN A 21 -2.53 4.89 12.18
N TRP A 22 -2.56 3.76 11.49
CA TRP A 22 -2.06 2.51 12.00
C TRP A 22 -0.55 2.48 11.74
N ASP A 23 0.17 3.00 12.71
CA ASP A 23 1.61 3.11 12.67
C ASP A 23 2.20 2.17 13.72
N TRP A 24 3.03 1.26 13.30
CA TRP A 24 3.69 0.29 14.16
C TRP A 24 5.06 -0.06 13.61
N GLU A 25 5.94 -0.46 14.50
CA GLU A 25 7.31 -0.84 14.18
C GLU A 25 7.55 -2.30 14.58
N LYS A 26 8.21 -3.04 13.72
CA LYS A 26 8.64 -4.40 13.99
C LYS A 26 10.14 -4.41 14.26
N ILE A 27 10.53 -4.86 15.45
CA ILE A 27 11.94 -5.08 15.78
C ILE A 27 12.44 -6.28 14.99
N ILE A 28 13.54 -6.12 14.29
CA ILE A 28 14.18 -7.15 13.48
C ILE A 28 15.67 -7.24 13.83
N GLU A 29 16.26 -8.40 13.59
CA GLU A 29 17.70 -8.58 13.68
C GLU A 29 18.42 -7.97 12.46
N THR A 30 19.71 -7.67 12.62
CA THR A 30 20.49 -7.06 11.52
C THR A 30 20.49 -7.91 10.26
N GLY A 31 20.49 -9.24 10.39
CA GLY A 31 20.45 -10.17 9.26
C GLY A 31 19.10 -10.22 8.53
N ASP A 32 18.02 -9.82 9.19
CA ASP A 32 16.67 -9.80 8.60
C ASP A 32 16.39 -8.55 7.76
N ARG A 33 17.31 -7.59 7.74
CA ARG A 33 17.18 -6.37 6.95
C ARG A 33 17.46 -6.64 5.47
N ASN A 34 16.60 -7.41 4.86
CA ASN A 34 16.67 -7.79 3.45
C ASN A 34 15.29 -7.72 2.79
N LEU A 35 15.29 -7.77 1.45
CA LEU A 35 14.07 -7.61 0.65
C LEU A 35 13.10 -8.78 0.81
N ASP A 36 13.61 -9.99 1.01
CA ASP A 36 12.77 -11.18 1.14
C ASP A 36 12.01 -11.18 2.46
N TYR A 37 12.66 -10.76 3.53
CA TYR A 37 12.00 -10.56 4.82
C TYR A 37 10.94 -9.46 4.74
N LEU A 38 11.24 -8.34 4.07
CA LEU A 38 10.26 -7.27 3.84
C LEU A 38 9.03 -7.79 3.07
N LYS A 39 9.25 -8.52 1.98
CA LYS A 39 8.17 -9.10 1.17
C LYS A 39 7.31 -10.06 1.98
N SER A 40 7.94 -10.95 2.75
CA SER A 40 7.22 -11.87 3.63
C SER A 40 6.35 -11.13 4.64
N THR A 41 6.93 -10.12 5.31
CA THR A 41 6.19 -9.31 6.29
C THR A 41 5.00 -8.59 5.66
N VAL A 42 5.16 -8.02 4.46
CA VAL A 42 4.06 -7.37 3.73
C VAL A 42 2.95 -8.37 3.37
N MET A 43 3.31 -9.58 2.92
CA MET A 43 2.33 -10.63 2.62
C MET A 43 1.55 -11.06 3.87
N ASP A 44 2.20 -11.18 5.01
CA ASP A 44 1.54 -11.50 6.29
C ASP A 44 0.55 -10.41 6.71
N ILE A 45 0.94 -9.14 6.57
CA ILE A 45 0.06 -8.00 6.86
C ILE A 45 -1.17 -8.02 5.94
N VAL A 46 -0.96 -8.19 4.64
CA VAL A 46 -2.06 -8.23 3.67
C VAL A 46 -2.99 -9.41 3.96
N ALA A 47 -2.43 -10.57 4.30
CA ALA A 47 -3.23 -11.72 4.71
C ALA A 47 -4.10 -11.41 5.92
N ALA A 48 -3.53 -10.80 6.97
CA ALA A 48 -4.27 -10.40 8.17
C ALA A 48 -5.40 -9.40 7.87
N VAL A 49 -5.16 -8.41 6.99
CA VAL A 49 -6.17 -7.45 6.57
C VAL A 49 -7.31 -8.14 5.80
N CYS A 50 -6.97 -9.04 4.87
CA CYS A 50 -7.98 -9.82 4.12
C CYS A 50 -8.82 -10.72 5.03
N ASP A 51 -8.20 -11.38 6.00
CA ASP A 51 -8.91 -12.23 6.96
C ASP A 51 -9.81 -11.42 7.89
N THR A 52 -9.35 -10.25 8.31
CA THR A 52 -10.15 -9.30 9.08
C THR A 52 -11.38 -8.87 8.28
N GLN A 53 -11.20 -8.45 7.02
CA GLN A 53 -12.32 -8.06 6.16
C GLN A 53 -13.32 -9.23 5.99
N ARG A 54 -12.83 -10.44 5.75
CA ARG A 54 -13.69 -11.62 5.60
C ARG A 54 -14.49 -11.91 6.86
N THR A 55 -13.85 -11.82 8.02
CA THR A 55 -14.51 -12.00 9.31
C THR A 55 -15.58 -10.91 9.54
N MET A 56 -15.25 -9.66 9.28
CA MET A 56 -16.19 -8.55 9.44
C MET A 56 -17.40 -8.67 8.50
N ARG A 57 -17.19 -9.11 7.26
CA ARG A 57 -18.27 -9.36 6.31
C ARG A 57 -19.19 -10.51 6.75
N ALA A 58 -18.65 -11.52 7.42
CA ALA A 58 -19.45 -12.62 7.99
C ALA A 58 -20.28 -12.18 9.18
N ILE A 59 -19.74 -11.29 10.04
CA ILE A 59 -20.45 -10.75 11.22
C ILE A 59 -21.47 -9.68 10.82
N TYR A 60 -21.12 -8.84 9.85
CA TYR A 60 -21.92 -7.71 9.39
C TYR A 60 -22.29 -7.86 7.91
N PRO A 61 -23.45 -8.48 7.60
CA PRO A 61 -23.86 -8.71 6.19
C PRO A 61 -23.95 -7.44 5.33
N GLN A 62 -24.15 -6.28 5.95
CA GLN A 62 -24.18 -4.98 5.26
C GLN A 62 -22.86 -4.66 4.55
N LEU A 63 -21.75 -5.21 5.02
CA LEU A 63 -20.42 -5.02 4.42
C LEU A 63 -20.19 -5.89 3.17
N GLN A 64 -21.11 -6.79 2.85
CA GLN A 64 -20.99 -7.63 1.64
C GLN A 64 -21.10 -6.84 0.33
N VAL A 65 -21.61 -5.61 0.37
CA VAL A 65 -21.62 -4.70 -0.79
C VAL A 65 -20.23 -4.19 -1.15
N LEU A 66 -19.28 -4.24 -0.22
CA LEU A 66 -17.90 -3.85 -0.48
C LEU A 66 -17.17 -4.94 -1.26
N PRO A 67 -16.26 -4.58 -2.19
CA PRO A 67 -15.46 -5.57 -2.88
C PRO A 67 -14.58 -6.35 -1.90
N GLU A 68 -14.36 -7.62 -2.19
CA GLU A 68 -13.45 -8.46 -1.42
C GLU A 68 -11.99 -8.08 -1.77
N LEU A 69 -11.14 -8.01 -0.75
CA LEU A 69 -9.72 -7.75 -0.93
C LEU A 69 -9.01 -9.02 -1.40
N GLU A 70 -8.13 -8.86 -2.38
CA GLU A 70 -7.29 -9.94 -2.86
C GLU A 70 -6.01 -10.05 -2.02
N ARG A 71 -5.59 -11.27 -1.74
CA ARG A 71 -4.33 -11.55 -1.01
C ARG A 71 -3.09 -11.39 -1.89
N GLN A 72 -3.28 -11.28 -3.20
CA GLN A 72 -2.15 -11.16 -4.12
C GLN A 72 -1.50 -9.79 -4.00
N VAL A 73 -0.19 -9.78 -3.75
CA VAL A 73 0.63 -8.57 -3.65
C VAL A 73 1.57 -8.50 -4.84
N THR A 74 1.55 -7.37 -5.53
CA THR A 74 2.53 -7.06 -6.59
C THR A 74 3.56 -6.10 -6.05
N PHE A 75 4.83 -6.49 -6.12
CA PHE A 75 5.94 -5.64 -5.74
C PHE A 75 6.51 -4.97 -6.99
N VAL A 76 6.66 -3.67 -6.93
CA VAL A 76 7.21 -2.86 -8.01
C VAL A 76 8.24 -1.89 -7.43
N THR A 77 9.40 -1.78 -8.04
CA THR A 77 10.43 -0.82 -7.63
C THR A 77 10.16 0.57 -8.21
N ALA A 78 10.71 1.61 -7.57
CA ALA A 78 10.64 2.96 -8.12
C ALA A 78 11.29 3.07 -9.50
N GLN A 79 12.40 2.34 -9.72
CA GLN A 79 13.09 2.29 -11.01
C GLN A 79 12.21 1.66 -12.10
N GLU A 80 11.54 0.54 -11.82
CA GLU A 80 10.61 -0.07 -12.76
C GLU A 80 9.44 0.84 -13.12
N LEU A 81 8.98 1.67 -12.18
CA LEU A 81 7.95 2.68 -12.45
C LEU A 81 8.48 3.81 -13.34
N GLU A 82 9.71 4.25 -13.09
CA GLU A 82 10.36 5.26 -13.91
C GLU A 82 10.60 4.78 -15.34
N ASP A 83 11.12 3.57 -15.50
CA ASP A 83 11.36 2.97 -16.82
C ASP A 83 10.05 2.77 -17.59
N ARG A 84 8.97 2.45 -16.89
CA ARG A 84 7.64 2.23 -17.48
C ARG A 84 6.91 3.51 -17.85
N TYR A 85 7.10 4.55 -17.07
CA TYR A 85 6.41 5.83 -17.21
C TYR A 85 7.39 7.01 -17.06
N PRO A 86 8.33 7.20 -18.02
CA PRO A 86 9.41 8.18 -17.88
C PRO A 86 8.91 9.62 -17.79
N ASP A 87 7.80 9.95 -18.47
CA ASP A 87 7.27 11.29 -18.57
C ASP A 87 6.35 11.71 -17.40
N LEU A 88 6.05 10.77 -16.49
CA LEU A 88 5.16 11.05 -15.35
C LEU A 88 5.96 11.42 -14.10
N THR A 89 5.37 12.24 -13.25
CA THR A 89 5.89 12.49 -11.90
C THR A 89 5.83 11.22 -11.05
N PRO A 90 6.62 11.10 -9.98
CA PRO A 90 6.59 9.92 -9.09
C PRO A 90 5.18 9.55 -8.60
N LYS A 91 4.38 10.55 -8.22
CA LYS A 91 3.00 10.35 -7.75
C LYS A 91 2.07 9.84 -8.87
N GLU A 92 2.21 10.37 -10.07
CA GLU A 92 1.44 9.93 -11.23
C GLU A 92 1.84 8.52 -11.68
N ARG A 93 3.13 8.15 -11.57
CA ARG A 93 3.62 6.78 -11.83
C ARG A 93 2.96 5.76 -10.90
N GLU A 94 2.91 6.05 -9.61
CA GLU A 94 2.22 5.22 -8.62
C GLU A 94 0.74 5.05 -8.99
N HIS A 95 0.06 6.14 -9.31
CA HIS A 95 -1.35 6.13 -9.69
C HIS A 95 -1.61 5.30 -10.95
N ALA A 96 -0.80 5.48 -11.99
CA ALA A 96 -0.88 4.72 -13.24
C ALA A 96 -0.63 3.23 -13.03
N SER A 97 0.32 2.87 -12.16
CA SER A 97 0.61 1.48 -11.79
C SER A 97 -0.58 0.82 -11.09
N CYS A 98 -1.18 1.50 -10.11
CA CYS A 98 -2.37 1.02 -9.42
C CYS A 98 -3.53 0.79 -10.38
N ALA A 99 -3.81 1.75 -11.26
CA ALA A 99 -4.87 1.64 -12.26
C ALA A 99 -4.65 0.48 -13.25
N SER A 100 -3.41 0.18 -13.60
CA SER A 100 -3.06 -0.93 -14.49
C SER A 100 -3.23 -2.29 -13.82
N THR A 101 -2.94 -2.39 -12.54
CA THR A 101 -3.09 -3.62 -11.75
C THR A 101 -4.58 -3.94 -11.53
N THR A 102 -5.38 -2.94 -11.21
CA THR A 102 -6.83 -3.08 -11.04
C THR A 102 -7.54 -3.54 -12.33
N ARG A 103 -7.05 -3.15 -13.51
CA ARG A 103 -7.63 -3.60 -14.80
C ARG A 103 -7.28 -5.05 -15.16
N ARG A 104 -6.21 -5.62 -14.61
CA ARG A 104 -5.81 -7.01 -14.86
C ARG A 104 -6.61 -8.01 -14.03
N SER A 105 -7.04 -7.63 -12.85
CA SER A 105 -8.01 -8.41 -12.09
C SER A 105 -9.40 -8.08 -12.63
N SER A 106 -9.91 -8.90 -13.54
CA SER A 106 -11.19 -8.70 -14.25
C SER A 106 -12.44 -8.90 -13.38
N SER A 107 -12.33 -8.68 -12.09
CA SER A 107 -13.47 -8.53 -11.16
C SER A 107 -13.04 -7.58 -10.05
N ALA A 108 -13.54 -6.37 -10.16
CA ALA A 108 -13.65 -5.31 -9.16
C ALA A 108 -13.03 -5.59 -7.77
N SER A 109 -11.72 -5.44 -7.63
CA SER A 109 -11.14 -5.23 -6.32
C SER A 109 -10.06 -4.15 -6.44
N ALA A 110 -10.25 -3.08 -5.70
CA ALA A 110 -9.29 -1.99 -5.64
C ALA A 110 -8.02 -2.49 -4.92
N ALA A 111 -7.04 -2.92 -5.70
CA ALA A 111 -5.70 -3.16 -5.16
C ALA A 111 -5.16 -1.84 -4.64
N ARG A 112 -4.98 -1.72 -3.33
CA ARG A 112 -4.27 -0.59 -2.74
C ARG A 112 -2.79 -0.84 -2.92
N CYS A 113 -2.12 0.01 -3.71
CA CYS A 113 -0.67 0.01 -3.77
C CYS A 113 -0.11 0.46 -2.42
N ALA A 114 0.74 -0.36 -1.83
CA ALA A 114 1.58 0.11 -0.73
C ALA A 114 2.64 1.07 -1.32
N PRO A 115 2.87 2.24 -0.72
CA PRO A 115 3.87 3.18 -1.20
C PRO A 115 5.25 2.51 -1.14
N ALA A 116 5.97 2.57 -2.25
CA ALA A 116 7.35 2.12 -2.30
C ALA A 116 8.19 2.97 -1.34
N SER A 117 8.74 2.34 -0.30
CA SER A 117 9.66 3.01 0.60
C SER A 117 10.88 3.48 -0.21
N ARG A 118 11.18 4.77 -0.13
CA ARG A 118 12.41 5.33 -0.67
C ARG A 118 13.59 4.66 0.04
N THR A 119 14.29 3.79 -0.63
CA THR A 119 15.65 3.42 -0.24
C THR A 119 16.55 4.60 -0.57
N THR A 120 16.76 5.48 0.39
CA THR A 120 17.86 6.46 0.34
C THR A 120 19.14 5.65 0.41
N PRO A 121 20.06 5.73 -0.57
CA PRO A 121 21.37 5.13 -0.40
C PRO A 121 22.06 5.87 0.74
N LEU A 122 22.44 5.16 1.79
CA LEU A 122 23.37 5.66 2.80
C LEU A 122 24.70 5.90 2.07
N ALA A 123 24.94 7.16 1.70
CA ALA A 123 26.28 7.64 1.36
C ALA A 123 27.14 7.49 2.60
N GLY A 124 28.33 6.96 2.40
CA GLY A 124 29.27 6.48 3.40
C GLY A 124 29.58 7.43 4.57
N LEU A 125 29.86 6.79 5.66
CA LEU A 125 30.89 7.13 6.64
C LEU A 125 31.58 5.82 7.05
#